data_4555ce920b95171c4721bbc520e60338
#
_entry.id   4555ce920b95171c4721bbc520e60338
#
_cell.length_a   1.000
_cell.length_b   1.000
_cell.length_c   1.000
_cell.angle_alpha   90.00
_cell.angle_beta   90.00
_cell.angle_gamma   90.00
#
_symmetry.space_group_name_H-M   'P 1'
#
loop_
_entity.id
_entity.type
_entity.pdbx_description
1 polymer ?
#
loop_
_entity_poly.entity_id
_entity_poly.type
_entity_poly.pdbx_seq_one_letter_code
_entity_poly.pdbx_strand_id
1 'polypeptide(L)'
;QYSPDNVAGADGDIDPTQITFPGCSCLTSSCVVHACSCLCRGENYNSLCLRLPDKEEEYARPVFECNSMCQCGESCQNRVVQRGLQFRLEVFKTEKKGWGVRTLEFIAKGRFVCEYAGEVLGFNEAHKRTQAQTSKDSNYIIAVREHLHSGRIMETFVDPTYIGNVGRFLNHSCEPNLFMVPVRVDSMVPKLALFAATDISAGEELSYDYSGRFHNLTITNRGQKSLEEDNRLRKPCYCGSRTCASFLPWDSSLFSTP
;
A
#
# COMPACT_ATOMS: atom_id res chain seq x y z
N GLN A 1 -0.45 19.44 -1.02
CA GLN A 1 -0.65 19.55 0.43
C GLN A 1 -0.21 18.23 1.11
N TYR A 2 0.41 18.33 2.29
CA TYR A 2 0.76 17.14 3.08
C TYR A 2 -0.42 16.71 3.97
N SER A 3 -0.73 15.41 3.96
CA SER A 3 -1.62 14.76 4.92
C SER A 3 -1.01 13.41 5.34
N PRO A 4 -0.85 13.13 6.64
CA PRO A 4 -0.31 11.85 7.08
C PRO A 4 -1.26 10.69 6.78
N ASP A 5 -2.56 10.96 6.71
CA ASP A 5 -3.64 10.00 6.53
C ASP A 5 -4.42 10.24 5.25
N ASN A 6 -5.19 9.24 4.84
CA ASN A 6 -6.15 9.36 3.75
C ASN A 6 -7.22 10.42 4.06
N VAL A 7 -7.65 11.12 3.02
CA VAL A 7 -8.73 12.10 3.06
C VAL A 7 -9.81 11.72 2.05
N ALA A 8 -11.04 12.20 2.26
CA ALA A 8 -12.11 12.04 1.27
C ALA A 8 -11.73 12.74 -0.03
N GLY A 9 -11.98 12.08 -1.16
CA GLY A 9 -11.78 12.66 -2.47
C GLY A 9 -12.80 13.75 -2.80
N ALA A 10 -12.55 14.47 -3.90
CA ALA A 10 -13.39 15.58 -4.34
C ALA A 10 -14.82 15.12 -4.73
N ASP A 11 -15.01 13.84 -5.08
CA ASP A 11 -16.31 13.24 -5.34
C ASP A 11 -17.15 13.02 -4.07
N GLY A 12 -16.49 12.96 -2.89
CA GLY A 12 -17.16 12.76 -1.60
C GLY A 12 -17.82 11.41 -1.42
N ASP A 13 -17.64 10.48 -2.37
CA ASP A 13 -18.32 9.18 -2.36
C ASP A 13 -17.84 8.27 -1.24
N ILE A 14 -16.59 8.45 -0.81
CA ILE A 14 -15.94 7.60 0.19
C ILE A 14 -15.32 8.49 1.29
N ASP A 15 -15.75 8.26 2.53
CA ASP A 15 -15.16 8.91 3.72
C ASP A 15 -14.25 7.92 4.47
N PRO A 16 -12.92 8.05 4.36
CA PRO A 16 -11.98 7.17 5.04
C PRO A 16 -11.93 7.39 6.56
N THR A 17 -12.56 8.45 7.09
CA THR A 17 -12.60 8.76 8.52
C THR A 17 -13.82 8.16 9.22
N GLN A 18 -14.78 7.64 8.46
CA GLN A 18 -15.99 7.04 9.03
C GLN A 18 -15.66 5.77 9.80
N ILE A 19 -16.05 5.74 11.09
CA ILE A 19 -15.89 4.54 11.93
C ILE A 19 -16.97 3.53 11.56
N THR A 20 -16.56 2.38 11.03
CA THR A 20 -17.45 1.30 10.57
C THR A 20 -17.30 0.00 11.34
N PHE A 21 -16.25 -0.15 12.14
CA PHE A 21 -15.98 -1.37 12.89
C PHE A 21 -16.35 -1.24 14.35
N PRO A 22 -16.97 -2.28 14.94
CA PRO A 22 -17.08 -2.40 16.39
C PRO A 22 -15.69 -2.66 16.98
N GLY A 23 -15.47 -2.19 18.22
CA GLY A 23 -14.26 -2.49 18.97
C GLY A 23 -14.30 -3.86 19.64
N CYS A 24 -13.15 -4.35 20.09
CA CYS A 24 -13.07 -5.49 20.99
C CYS A 24 -13.33 -5.07 22.45
N SER A 25 -13.82 -6.02 23.26
CA SER A 25 -14.08 -5.84 24.69
C SER A 25 -12.91 -6.31 25.58
N CYS A 26 -11.70 -6.44 25.03
CA CYS A 26 -10.53 -6.86 25.79
C CYS A 26 -10.09 -5.76 26.76
N LEU A 27 -10.07 -6.07 28.05
CA LEU A 27 -9.65 -5.15 29.12
C LEU A 27 -8.14 -5.23 29.42
N THR A 28 -7.41 -6.06 28.68
CA THR A 28 -5.98 -6.27 28.84
C THR A 28 -5.17 -5.23 28.07
N SER A 29 -3.95 -4.97 28.51
CA SER A 29 -3.02 -4.07 27.80
C SER A 29 -2.65 -4.55 26.39
N SER A 30 -2.81 -5.85 26.12
CA SER A 30 -2.53 -6.45 24.81
C SER A 30 -3.54 -7.57 24.50
N CYS A 31 -4.07 -7.55 23.28
CA CYS A 31 -5.04 -8.53 22.80
C CYS A 31 -4.36 -9.85 22.42
N VAL A 32 -5.09 -10.96 22.63
CA VAL A 32 -4.67 -12.32 22.24
C VAL A 32 -5.71 -12.95 21.32
N VAL A 33 -5.27 -13.82 20.42
CA VAL A 33 -6.09 -14.41 19.34
C VAL A 33 -7.39 -15.05 19.82
N HIS A 34 -7.33 -15.80 20.92
CA HIS A 34 -8.50 -16.57 21.38
C HIS A 34 -9.54 -15.73 22.13
N ALA A 35 -9.23 -14.46 22.41
CA ALA A 35 -10.10 -13.59 23.21
C ALA A 35 -10.52 -12.30 22.50
N CYS A 36 -9.85 -11.93 21.42
CA CYS A 36 -10.04 -10.65 20.76
C CYS A 36 -10.75 -10.81 19.41
N SER A 37 -11.87 -10.13 19.23
CA SER A 37 -12.62 -10.11 17.96
C SER A 37 -11.83 -9.50 16.80
N CYS A 38 -10.92 -8.56 17.06
CA CYS A 38 -10.05 -7.97 16.02
C CYS A 38 -9.00 -8.96 15.52
N LEU A 39 -8.69 -10.01 16.29
CA LEU A 39 -7.72 -11.06 15.95
C LEU A 39 -8.38 -12.38 15.52
N CYS A 40 -9.67 -12.35 15.15
CA CYS A 40 -10.40 -13.58 14.76
C CYS A 40 -9.77 -14.33 13.58
N ARG A 41 -8.90 -13.66 12.79
CA ARG A 41 -8.16 -14.22 11.67
C ARG A 41 -6.71 -14.60 12.01
N GLY A 42 -6.31 -14.52 13.28
CA GLY A 42 -4.96 -14.77 13.77
C GLY A 42 -4.22 -13.49 14.15
N GLU A 43 -3.02 -13.66 14.68
CA GLU A 43 -2.14 -12.54 15.03
C GLU A 43 -1.65 -11.83 13.77
N ASN A 44 -1.69 -10.49 13.81
CA ASN A 44 -1.21 -9.66 12.73
C ASN A 44 0.30 -9.36 12.85
N TYR A 45 0.76 -9.19 14.09
CA TYR A 45 2.13 -8.72 14.36
C TYR A 45 2.83 -9.59 15.39
N ASN A 46 4.16 -9.65 15.28
CA ASN A 46 5.06 -10.15 16.31
C ASN A 46 6.17 -9.12 16.51
N SER A 47 6.30 -8.56 17.73
CA SER A 47 7.31 -7.53 18.05
C SER A 47 7.33 -6.37 17.03
N LEU A 48 6.16 -5.85 16.68
CA LEU A 48 5.95 -4.78 15.70
C LEU A 48 6.22 -5.17 14.23
N CYS A 49 6.60 -6.41 13.95
CA CYS A 49 6.77 -6.91 12.60
C CYS A 49 5.50 -7.65 12.13
N LEU A 50 5.09 -7.40 10.89
CA LEU A 50 3.96 -8.10 10.27
C LEU A 50 4.26 -9.59 10.19
N ARG A 51 3.31 -10.42 10.62
CA ARG A 51 3.38 -11.88 10.45
C ARG A 51 2.93 -12.23 9.04
N LEU A 52 3.85 -12.74 8.26
CA LEU A 52 3.55 -13.31 6.96
C LEU A 52 3.02 -14.73 7.14
N PRO A 53 2.09 -15.19 6.29
CA PRO A 53 1.63 -16.58 6.30
C PRO A 53 2.80 -17.53 6.03
N ASP A 54 2.78 -18.71 6.66
CA ASP A 54 3.82 -19.73 6.52
C ASP A 54 3.83 -20.38 5.11
N LYS A 55 2.77 -20.17 4.33
CA LYS A 55 2.65 -20.62 2.95
C LYS A 55 2.57 -19.43 2.03
N GLU A 56 3.15 -19.56 0.85
CA GLU A 56 3.00 -18.61 -0.24
C GLU A 56 1.52 -18.55 -0.64
N GLU A 57 0.81 -17.53 -0.14
CA GLU A 57 -0.53 -17.20 -0.60
C GLU A 57 -0.41 -16.23 -1.77
N GLU A 58 -1.25 -16.39 -2.77
CA GLU A 58 -1.26 -15.53 -3.97
C GLU A 58 -1.58 -14.08 -3.64
N TYR A 59 -2.33 -13.84 -2.55
CA TYR A 59 -2.77 -12.52 -2.11
C TYR A 59 -2.43 -12.25 -0.65
N ALA A 60 -2.13 -11.00 -0.35
CA ALA A 60 -1.96 -10.54 1.02
C ALA A 60 -3.24 -10.70 1.82
N ARG A 61 -3.16 -11.29 3.00
CA ARG A 61 -4.28 -11.35 3.94
C ARG A 61 -4.57 -9.94 4.47
N PRO A 62 -5.83 -9.45 4.43
CA PRO A 62 -6.16 -8.15 4.99
C PRO A 62 -5.95 -8.15 6.51
N VAL A 63 -5.34 -7.09 6.99
CA VAL A 63 -5.01 -6.88 8.41
C VAL A 63 -6.08 -6.00 9.04
N PHE A 64 -6.57 -6.40 10.23
CA PHE A 64 -7.48 -5.60 11.04
C PHE A 64 -6.80 -5.28 12.36
N GLU A 65 -6.53 -4.01 12.62
CA GLU A 65 -6.00 -3.56 13.89
C GLU A 65 -7.12 -3.33 14.92
N CYS A 66 -6.74 -3.27 16.18
CA CYS A 66 -7.61 -2.71 17.20
C CYS A 66 -7.83 -1.23 16.93
N ASN A 67 -9.07 -0.77 17.07
CA ASN A 67 -9.52 0.55 16.61
C ASN A 67 -9.90 1.46 17.80
N SER A 68 -10.41 2.65 17.50
CA SER A 68 -10.83 3.64 18.50
C SER A 68 -11.96 3.17 19.40
N MET A 69 -12.78 2.20 18.96
CA MET A 69 -13.88 1.62 19.73
C MET A 69 -13.44 0.45 20.63
N CYS A 70 -12.16 0.01 20.52
CA CYS A 70 -11.63 -1.09 21.33
C CYS A 70 -11.35 -0.67 22.77
N GLN A 71 -11.67 -1.54 23.73
CA GLN A 71 -11.42 -1.31 25.15
C GLN A 71 -9.98 -1.62 25.57
N CYS A 72 -9.18 -2.29 24.71
CA CYS A 72 -7.75 -2.50 24.95
C CYS A 72 -6.98 -1.18 24.87
N GLY A 73 -5.89 -1.08 25.66
CA GLY A 73 -5.06 0.12 25.73
C GLY A 73 -4.34 0.46 24.42
N GLU A 74 -3.85 1.68 24.34
CA GLU A 74 -3.06 2.16 23.17
C GLU A 74 -1.75 1.39 22.97
N SER A 75 -1.21 0.80 24.05
CA SER A 75 -0.01 -0.05 24.00
C SER A 75 -0.25 -1.44 23.39
N CYS A 76 -1.51 -1.76 23.01
CA CYS A 76 -1.85 -3.06 22.43
C CYS A 76 -0.96 -3.38 21.25
N GLN A 77 -0.42 -4.61 21.21
CA GLN A 77 0.44 -5.07 20.12
C GLN A 77 -0.24 -5.14 18.75
N ASN A 78 -1.58 -5.16 18.72
CA ASN A 78 -2.38 -5.09 17.50
C ASN A 78 -2.68 -3.65 17.06
N ARG A 79 -1.79 -2.73 17.35
CA ARG A 79 -1.82 -1.32 16.93
C ARG A 79 -0.43 -0.93 16.45
N VAL A 80 -0.16 -1.01 15.15
CA VAL A 80 1.15 -0.71 14.55
C VAL A 80 1.04 0.40 13.53
N VAL A 81 0.25 0.20 12.46
CA VAL A 81 0.11 1.15 11.35
C VAL A 81 -0.54 2.46 11.80
N GLN A 82 -1.55 2.38 12.67
CA GLN A 82 -2.24 3.56 13.20
C GLN A 82 -1.34 4.50 14.01
N ARG A 83 -0.17 4.03 14.47
CA ARG A 83 0.82 4.87 15.17
C ARG A 83 1.60 5.79 14.24
N GLY A 84 1.42 5.61 12.91
CA GLY A 84 2.06 6.43 11.90
C GLY A 84 3.56 6.16 11.74
N LEU A 85 4.23 7.09 11.09
CA LEU A 85 5.65 7.02 10.74
C LEU A 85 6.55 6.95 11.99
N GLN A 86 7.37 5.91 12.09
CA GLN A 86 8.30 5.68 13.21
C GLN A 86 9.76 5.83 12.82
N PHE A 87 10.09 5.86 11.52
CA PHE A 87 11.44 5.96 11.01
C PHE A 87 11.70 7.34 10.42
N ARG A 88 12.93 7.80 10.48
CA ARG A 88 13.37 9.02 9.80
C ARG A 88 13.59 8.72 8.33
N LEU A 89 12.73 9.29 7.50
CA LEU A 89 12.78 9.18 6.05
C LEU A 89 13.21 10.51 5.45
N GLU A 90 13.88 10.45 4.31
CA GLU A 90 14.32 11.62 3.55
C GLU A 90 13.86 11.52 2.11
N VAL A 91 13.23 12.58 1.61
CA VAL A 91 12.95 12.75 0.19
C VAL A 91 14.19 13.34 -0.47
N PHE A 92 14.72 12.67 -1.48
CA PHE A 92 15.95 13.08 -2.15
C PHE A 92 15.81 13.04 -3.67
N LYS A 93 16.68 13.76 -4.38
CA LYS A 93 16.70 13.75 -5.85
C LYS A 93 17.49 12.56 -6.35
N THR A 94 16.85 11.68 -7.13
CA THR A 94 17.52 10.57 -7.80
C THR A 94 18.09 11.03 -9.16
N GLU A 95 19.00 10.26 -9.72
CA GLU A 95 19.59 10.60 -11.04
C GLU A 95 18.60 10.47 -12.20
N LYS A 96 17.75 9.44 -12.19
CA LYS A 96 16.91 9.06 -13.35
C LYS A 96 15.41 8.96 -13.06
N LYS A 97 15.01 8.85 -11.78
CA LYS A 97 13.63 8.58 -11.37
C LYS A 97 12.91 9.80 -10.78
N GLY A 98 13.50 10.98 -10.86
CA GLY A 98 12.94 12.17 -10.22
C GLY A 98 13.22 12.19 -8.72
N TRP A 99 12.18 12.36 -7.90
CA TRP A 99 12.29 12.28 -6.46
C TRP A 99 12.19 10.83 -5.98
N GLY A 100 12.88 10.50 -4.91
CA GLY A 100 12.82 9.21 -4.23
C GLY A 100 12.78 9.38 -2.72
N VAL A 101 12.60 8.30 -2.01
CA VAL A 101 12.64 8.25 -0.53
C VAL A 101 13.72 7.29 -0.09
N ARG A 102 14.51 7.66 0.91
CA ARG A 102 15.46 6.77 1.57
C ARG A 102 15.27 6.80 3.08
N THR A 103 15.65 5.71 3.73
CA THR A 103 15.69 5.67 5.18
C THR A 103 17.00 6.26 5.69
N LEU A 104 16.95 6.98 6.81
CA LEU A 104 18.15 7.49 7.50
C LEU A 104 18.63 6.56 8.61
N GLU A 105 17.93 5.45 8.83
CA GLU A 105 18.25 4.46 9.86
C GLU A 105 17.91 3.04 9.38
N PHE A 106 18.43 2.04 10.08
CA PHE A 106 18.14 0.64 9.79
C PHE A 106 16.67 0.30 10.03
N ILE A 107 16.06 -0.43 9.11
CA ILE A 107 14.70 -0.95 9.22
C ILE A 107 14.74 -2.47 9.10
N ALA A 108 14.33 -3.18 10.14
CA ALA A 108 14.26 -4.64 10.10
C ALA A 108 13.12 -5.13 9.23
N LYS A 109 13.29 -6.29 8.60
CA LYS A 109 12.26 -6.99 7.83
C LYS A 109 10.94 -7.11 8.62
N GLY A 110 9.82 -6.89 7.94
CA GLY A 110 8.49 -6.97 8.52
C GLY A 110 8.02 -5.70 9.25
N ARG A 111 8.89 -4.70 9.47
CA ARG A 111 8.49 -3.45 10.12
C ARG A 111 7.63 -2.60 9.19
N PHE A 112 6.62 -1.96 9.78
CA PHE A 112 5.86 -0.91 9.08
C PHE A 112 6.77 0.29 8.82
N VAL A 113 6.73 0.79 7.58
CA VAL A 113 7.59 1.90 7.14
C VAL A 113 6.79 3.18 6.99
N CYS A 114 5.78 3.18 6.13
CA CYS A 114 4.89 4.32 5.91
C CYS A 114 3.58 3.88 5.25
N GLU A 115 2.59 4.74 5.26
CA GLU A 115 1.36 4.60 4.48
C GLU A 115 1.52 5.27 3.10
N TYR A 116 0.89 4.72 2.08
CA TYR A 116 0.62 5.44 0.84
C TYR A 116 -0.72 6.13 1.00
N ALA A 117 -0.71 7.40 1.38
CA ALA A 117 -1.90 8.16 1.71
C ALA A 117 -2.17 9.27 0.69
N GLY A 118 -3.45 9.56 0.47
CA GLY A 118 -3.93 10.58 -0.45
C GLY A 118 -5.44 10.73 -0.40
N GLU A 119 -6.01 11.29 -1.46
CA GLU A 119 -7.45 11.35 -1.67
C GLU A 119 -7.98 9.94 -2.00
N VAL A 120 -8.97 9.46 -1.25
CA VAL A 120 -9.67 8.21 -1.55
C VAL A 120 -10.80 8.52 -2.52
N LEU A 121 -10.78 7.88 -3.70
CA LEU A 121 -11.67 8.16 -4.81
C LEU A 121 -12.61 6.98 -5.07
N GLY A 122 -13.82 7.28 -5.54
CA GLY A 122 -14.66 6.32 -6.23
C GLY A 122 -14.11 5.97 -7.62
N PHE A 123 -14.58 4.86 -8.20
CA PHE A 123 -14.14 4.39 -9.52
C PHE A 123 -14.26 5.47 -10.61
N ASN A 124 -15.40 6.15 -10.68
CA ASN A 124 -15.68 7.14 -11.72
C ASN A 124 -14.69 8.32 -11.69
N GLU A 125 -14.38 8.84 -10.50
CA GLU A 125 -13.42 9.95 -10.37
C GLU A 125 -12.00 9.49 -10.64
N ALA A 126 -11.61 8.30 -10.16
CA ALA A 126 -10.30 7.71 -10.46
C ALA A 126 -10.10 7.51 -11.96
N HIS A 127 -11.12 6.97 -12.65
CA HIS A 127 -11.13 6.80 -14.11
C HIS A 127 -11.01 8.13 -14.85
N LYS A 128 -11.83 9.12 -14.49
CA LYS A 128 -11.80 10.47 -15.06
C LYS A 128 -10.43 11.13 -14.91
N ARG A 129 -9.83 11.09 -13.71
CA ARG A 129 -8.49 11.65 -13.46
C ARG A 129 -7.42 10.92 -14.28
N THR A 130 -7.53 9.61 -14.40
CA THR A 130 -6.58 8.81 -15.20
C THR A 130 -6.68 9.15 -16.69
N GLN A 131 -7.90 9.28 -17.23
CA GLN A 131 -8.11 9.67 -18.63
C GLN A 131 -7.65 11.10 -18.96
N ALA A 132 -7.73 12.00 -17.99
CA ALA A 132 -7.26 13.39 -18.17
C ALA A 132 -5.74 13.53 -18.17
N GLN A 133 -4.99 12.48 -17.78
CA GLN A 133 -3.52 12.50 -17.74
C GLN A 133 -2.94 12.44 -19.16
N THR A 134 -1.89 13.21 -19.38
CA THR A 134 -1.07 13.16 -20.59
C THR A 134 0.17 12.29 -20.38
N SER A 135 0.86 11.94 -21.46
CA SER A 135 2.12 11.19 -21.39
C SER A 135 3.22 11.89 -20.56
N LYS A 136 3.09 13.20 -20.35
CA LYS A 136 4.04 14.01 -19.56
C LYS A 136 3.73 14.00 -18.07
N ASP A 137 2.49 13.66 -17.69
CA ASP A 137 2.06 13.66 -16.30
C ASP A 137 2.57 12.42 -15.57
N SER A 138 2.81 12.56 -14.28
CA SER A 138 3.09 11.41 -13.41
C SER A 138 1.78 10.86 -12.91
N ASN A 139 1.56 9.55 -13.09
CA ASN A 139 0.42 8.88 -12.49
C ASN A 139 0.78 8.44 -11.08
N TYR A 140 0.06 8.98 -10.10
CA TYR A 140 0.20 8.62 -8.68
C TYR A 140 -0.97 7.78 -8.17
N ILE A 141 -2.03 7.59 -8.97
CA ILE A 141 -3.21 6.84 -8.56
C ILE A 141 -2.85 5.37 -8.43
N ILE A 142 -3.12 4.81 -7.26
CA ILE A 142 -3.02 3.37 -6.99
C ILE A 142 -4.43 2.80 -6.92
N ALA A 143 -4.64 1.69 -7.64
CA ALA A 143 -5.82 0.84 -7.51
C ALA A 143 -5.43 -0.45 -6.78
N VAL A 144 -5.96 -0.65 -5.58
CA VAL A 144 -5.78 -1.89 -4.81
C VAL A 144 -7.04 -2.72 -4.93
N ARG A 145 -6.89 -3.97 -5.39
CA ARG A 145 -7.97 -4.93 -5.58
C ARG A 145 -7.83 -6.07 -4.59
N GLU A 146 -8.84 -6.22 -3.73
CA GLU A 146 -8.92 -7.29 -2.74
C GLU A 146 -9.96 -8.31 -3.17
N HIS A 147 -9.53 -9.55 -3.37
CA HIS A 147 -10.42 -10.67 -3.71
C HIS A 147 -11.05 -11.23 -2.45
N LEU A 148 -12.37 -11.09 -2.32
CA LEU A 148 -13.14 -11.60 -1.21
C LEU A 148 -13.53 -13.07 -1.43
N HIS A 149 -13.71 -13.84 -0.35
CA HIS A 149 -14.17 -15.23 -0.42
C HIS A 149 -15.53 -15.41 -1.13
N SER A 150 -16.33 -14.34 -1.22
CA SER A 150 -17.58 -14.32 -1.97
C SER A 150 -17.40 -14.26 -3.50
N GLY A 151 -16.17 -14.21 -3.99
CA GLY A 151 -15.85 -13.99 -5.40
C GLY A 151 -15.98 -12.52 -5.84
N ARG A 152 -16.36 -11.62 -4.94
CA ARG A 152 -16.43 -10.17 -5.21
C ARG A 152 -15.02 -9.56 -5.09
N ILE A 153 -14.77 -8.54 -5.90
CA ILE A 153 -13.56 -7.73 -5.82
C ILE A 153 -13.92 -6.41 -5.15
N MET A 154 -13.17 -6.05 -4.12
CA MET A 154 -13.25 -4.72 -3.51
C MET A 154 -12.09 -3.88 -4.01
N GLU A 155 -12.39 -2.70 -4.52
CA GLU A 155 -11.40 -1.78 -5.07
C GLU A 155 -11.26 -0.56 -4.17
N THR A 156 -10.03 -0.13 -3.98
CA THR A 156 -9.68 1.12 -3.28
C THR A 156 -8.75 1.92 -4.17
N PHE A 157 -9.13 3.16 -4.47
CA PHE A 157 -8.33 4.09 -5.27
C PHE A 157 -7.81 5.19 -4.37
N VAL A 158 -6.49 5.39 -4.37
CA VAL A 158 -5.83 6.45 -3.61
C VAL A 158 -5.01 7.31 -4.57
N ASP A 159 -5.26 8.62 -4.53
CA ASP A 159 -4.57 9.61 -5.35
C ASP A 159 -3.85 10.66 -4.48
N PRO A 160 -2.53 10.59 -4.33
CA PRO A 160 -1.75 11.58 -3.61
C PRO A 160 -1.30 12.79 -4.46
N THR A 161 -1.90 13.03 -5.63
CA THR A 161 -1.46 14.08 -6.56
C THR A 161 -1.52 15.46 -5.91
N TYR A 162 -2.62 15.79 -5.24
CA TYR A 162 -2.83 17.11 -4.62
C TYR A 162 -2.66 17.08 -3.11
N ILE A 163 -3.16 16.03 -2.47
CA ILE A 163 -3.06 15.80 -1.03
C ILE A 163 -2.45 14.41 -0.83
N GLY A 164 -1.35 14.32 -0.11
CA GLY A 164 -0.67 13.05 0.12
C GLY A 164 0.47 13.17 1.11
N ASN A 165 1.16 12.08 1.34
CA ASN A 165 2.28 12.00 2.27
C ASN A 165 3.60 11.60 1.56
N VAL A 166 4.59 11.16 2.35
CA VAL A 166 5.90 10.72 1.85
C VAL A 166 5.79 9.56 0.85
N GLY A 167 4.76 8.72 0.97
CA GLY A 167 4.53 7.56 0.11
C GLY A 167 4.48 7.89 -1.38
N ARG A 168 4.01 9.09 -1.75
CA ARG A 168 3.96 9.54 -3.15
C ARG A 168 5.32 9.62 -3.86
N PHE A 169 6.40 9.70 -3.09
CA PHE A 169 7.77 9.81 -3.63
C PHE A 169 8.49 8.46 -3.70
N LEU A 170 7.86 7.37 -3.25
CA LEU A 170 8.41 6.04 -3.38
C LEU A 170 8.46 5.62 -4.85
N ASN A 171 9.61 5.14 -5.30
CA ASN A 171 9.80 4.68 -6.68
C ASN A 171 9.44 3.19 -6.84
N HIS A 172 9.16 2.82 -8.09
CA HIS A 172 9.03 1.42 -8.47
C HIS A 172 10.38 0.70 -8.47
N SER A 173 10.37 -0.55 -8.01
CA SER A 173 11.42 -1.52 -8.31
C SER A 173 10.81 -2.86 -8.71
N CYS A 174 11.48 -3.54 -9.65
CA CYS A 174 11.15 -4.92 -10.01
C CYS A 174 11.67 -5.94 -8.97
N GLU A 175 12.61 -5.51 -8.11
CA GLU A 175 13.07 -6.21 -6.90
C GLU A 175 12.94 -5.23 -5.71
N PRO A 176 11.72 -5.02 -5.19
CA PRO A 176 11.47 -3.99 -4.20
C PRO A 176 11.90 -4.43 -2.80
N ASN A 177 12.22 -3.46 -1.94
CA ASN A 177 12.46 -3.68 -0.51
C ASN A 177 11.25 -3.39 0.38
N LEU A 178 10.14 -2.90 -0.20
CA LEU A 178 8.85 -2.75 0.47
C LEU A 178 7.75 -3.54 -0.25
N PHE A 179 6.74 -3.94 0.51
CA PHE A 179 5.49 -4.48 -0.04
C PHE A 179 4.29 -3.82 0.65
N MET A 180 3.17 -3.76 -0.06
CA MET A 180 1.96 -3.08 0.38
C MET A 180 0.94 -4.08 0.93
N VAL A 181 0.34 -3.74 2.07
CA VAL A 181 -0.74 -4.51 2.69
C VAL A 181 -1.88 -3.57 3.05
N PRO A 182 -3.13 -3.89 2.65
CA PRO A 182 -4.30 -3.18 3.13
C PRO A 182 -4.50 -3.43 4.63
N VAL A 183 -4.50 -2.36 5.44
CA VAL A 183 -4.69 -2.43 6.90
C VAL A 183 -5.91 -1.60 7.28
N ARG A 184 -6.85 -2.23 7.94
CA ARG A 184 -8.07 -1.58 8.45
C ARG A 184 -7.94 -1.29 9.93
N VAL A 185 -8.33 -0.08 10.31
CA VAL A 185 -8.36 0.38 11.70
C VAL A 185 -9.80 0.71 12.09
N ASP A 186 -10.26 1.89 11.81
CA ASP A 186 -11.61 2.36 12.17
C ASP A 186 -12.62 2.14 11.03
N SER A 187 -12.15 2.12 9.79
CA SER A 187 -12.96 2.15 8.58
C SER A 187 -12.76 0.90 7.70
N MET A 188 -13.78 0.59 6.90
CA MET A 188 -13.67 -0.36 5.78
C MET A 188 -12.68 0.10 4.73
N VAL A 189 -12.44 1.41 4.60
CA VAL A 189 -11.40 1.96 3.74
C VAL A 189 -10.04 1.61 4.33
N PRO A 190 -9.22 0.82 3.65
CA PRO A 190 -7.93 0.41 4.19
C PRO A 190 -6.91 1.54 4.12
N LYS A 191 -6.00 1.56 5.07
CA LYS A 191 -4.71 2.21 4.94
C LYS A 191 -3.83 1.34 4.05
N LEU A 192 -3.20 1.93 3.04
CA LEU A 192 -2.26 1.23 2.16
C LEU A 192 -0.88 1.24 2.83
N ALA A 193 -0.66 0.27 3.70
CA ALA A 193 0.52 0.20 4.55
C ALA A 193 1.69 -0.49 3.84
N LEU A 194 2.87 0.11 3.88
CA LEU A 194 4.10 -0.41 3.31
C LEU A 194 4.98 -0.98 4.41
N PHE A 195 5.36 -2.23 4.25
CA PHE A 195 6.21 -2.98 5.17
C PHE A 195 7.53 -3.36 4.51
N ALA A 196 8.59 -3.47 5.31
CA ALA A 196 9.90 -3.90 4.84
C ALA A 196 9.87 -5.39 4.43
N ALA A 197 10.20 -5.67 3.18
CA ALA A 197 10.30 -7.03 2.63
C ALA A 197 11.60 -7.73 3.03
N THR A 198 12.64 -6.94 3.30
CA THR A 198 13.99 -7.34 3.71
C THR A 198 14.47 -6.42 4.80
N ASP A 199 15.60 -6.73 5.42
CA ASP A 199 16.34 -5.75 6.21
C ASP A 199 16.84 -4.63 5.28
N ILE A 200 16.66 -3.37 5.68
CA ILE A 200 16.99 -2.19 4.89
C ILE A 200 18.01 -1.36 5.67
N SER A 201 19.15 -1.06 5.05
CA SER A 201 20.22 -0.30 5.68
C SER A 201 19.95 1.21 5.64
N ALA A 202 20.57 1.95 6.58
CA ALA A 202 20.54 3.41 6.54
C ALA A 202 21.14 3.93 5.22
N GLY A 203 20.45 4.90 4.61
CA GLY A 203 20.82 5.49 3.31
C GLY A 203 20.23 4.76 2.10
N GLU A 204 19.64 3.59 2.27
CA GLU A 204 19.05 2.81 1.17
C GLU A 204 17.75 3.42 0.68
N GLU A 205 17.57 3.47 -0.65
CA GLU A 205 16.33 3.93 -1.28
C GLU A 205 15.20 2.92 -1.04
N LEU A 206 14.04 3.43 -0.67
CA LEU A 206 12.82 2.66 -0.46
C LEU A 206 12.04 2.55 -1.77
N SER A 207 11.59 1.35 -2.10
CA SER A 207 10.83 1.08 -3.33
C SER A 207 9.83 -0.04 -3.15
N TYR A 208 8.76 -0.02 -3.93
CA TYR A 208 7.76 -1.09 -3.97
C TYR A 208 7.37 -1.44 -5.42
N ASP A 209 6.71 -2.58 -5.62
CA ASP A 209 6.20 -2.96 -6.94
C ASP A 209 4.86 -2.26 -7.20
N TYR A 210 4.81 -1.36 -8.17
CA TYR A 210 3.61 -0.62 -8.56
C TYR A 210 2.48 -1.52 -9.10
N SER A 211 2.79 -2.77 -9.49
CA SER A 211 1.77 -3.74 -9.88
C SER A 211 0.97 -4.28 -8.67
N GLY A 212 1.38 -3.95 -7.45
CA GLY A 212 0.72 -4.38 -6.23
C GLY A 212 0.87 -5.86 -5.91
N ARG A 213 1.84 -6.57 -6.50
CA ARG A 213 2.08 -7.97 -6.18
C ARG A 213 2.63 -8.12 -4.76
N PHE A 214 2.04 -9.04 -4.00
CA PHE A 214 2.43 -9.29 -2.62
C PHE A 214 3.77 -10.01 -2.49
N HIS A 215 3.99 -11.00 -3.36
CA HIS A 215 5.26 -11.68 -3.51
C HIS A 215 5.78 -11.45 -4.92
N ASN A 216 7.08 -11.21 -5.02
CA ASN A 216 7.79 -11.10 -6.30
C ASN A 216 7.93 -12.51 -6.91
N LEU A 217 6.80 -13.22 -7.03
CA LEU A 217 6.77 -14.52 -7.69
C LEU A 217 7.19 -14.33 -9.13
N THR A 218 8.30 -14.95 -9.42
CA THR A 218 8.98 -15.04 -10.71
C THR A 218 8.01 -14.96 -11.87
N ILE A 219 8.28 -14.03 -12.75
CA ILE A 219 7.60 -13.68 -14.00
C ILE A 219 7.53 -14.91 -14.93
N THR A 220 6.68 -15.88 -14.64
CA THR A 220 6.50 -17.01 -15.55
C THR A 220 5.25 -16.94 -16.41
N ASN A 221 4.35 -15.98 -16.20
CA ASN A 221 3.17 -15.81 -17.06
C ASN A 221 2.75 -14.35 -17.25
N ARG A 222 3.64 -13.51 -17.78
CA ARG A 222 3.16 -12.35 -18.53
C ARG A 222 2.69 -12.88 -19.88
N GLY A 223 1.37 -13.08 -20.03
CA GLY A 223 0.78 -13.42 -21.30
C GLY A 223 1.28 -12.45 -22.40
N GLN A 224 2.03 -13.00 -23.33
CA GLN A 224 2.36 -12.37 -24.60
C GLN A 224 1.08 -12.13 -25.40
N LYS A 225 0.29 -11.10 -25.08
CA LYS A 225 -0.76 -10.63 -25.97
C LYS A 225 -0.78 -9.12 -26.04
N SER A 226 -0.63 -8.61 -27.25
CA SER A 226 -0.68 -7.21 -27.71
C SER A 226 0.53 -6.35 -27.38
N LEU A 227 1.71 -6.68 -27.93
CA LEU A 227 2.97 -5.99 -27.65
C LEU A 227 3.22 -4.73 -28.48
N GLU A 228 2.45 -4.41 -29.51
CA GLU A 228 2.85 -3.36 -30.48
C GLU A 228 2.12 -2.03 -30.33
N GLU A 229 0.88 -2.00 -29.88
CA GLU A 229 0.13 -0.73 -29.71
C GLU A 229 0.31 -0.08 -28.34
N ASP A 230 0.58 -0.85 -27.29
CA ASP A 230 0.72 -0.38 -25.91
C ASP A 230 2.09 0.22 -25.57
N ASN A 231 3.12 -0.01 -26.37
CA ASN A 231 4.48 0.42 -26.07
C ASN A 231 4.70 1.95 -26.11
N ARG A 232 3.82 2.70 -26.77
CA ARG A 232 3.96 4.17 -26.89
C ARG A 232 3.60 4.92 -25.60
N LEU A 233 2.84 4.30 -24.70
CA LEU A 233 2.39 4.91 -23.45
C LEU A 233 3.17 4.42 -22.23
N ARG A 234 3.97 3.34 -22.35
CA ARG A 234 4.73 2.77 -21.25
C ARG A 234 5.95 3.62 -20.91
N LYS A 235 6.09 3.96 -19.64
CA LYS A 235 7.28 4.67 -19.15
C LYS A 235 8.42 3.66 -18.88
N PRO A 236 9.67 4.01 -19.22
CA PRO A 236 10.81 3.13 -18.96
C PRO A 236 11.03 2.96 -17.45
N CYS A 237 11.46 1.77 -17.06
CA CYS A 237 11.84 1.46 -15.69
C CYS A 237 13.35 1.64 -15.51
N TYR A 238 13.73 2.43 -14.52
CA TYR A 238 15.13 2.71 -14.15
C TYR A 238 15.49 2.15 -12.78
N CYS A 239 14.85 1.04 -12.34
CA CYS A 239 15.08 0.49 -11.00
C CYS A 239 16.48 -0.09 -10.81
N GLY A 240 17.16 -0.50 -11.89
CA GLY A 240 18.50 -1.07 -11.85
C GLY A 240 18.58 -2.50 -11.32
N SER A 241 17.45 -3.16 -11.04
CA SER A 241 17.44 -4.54 -10.57
C SER A 241 17.83 -5.53 -11.67
N ARG A 242 18.33 -6.70 -11.28
CA ARG A 242 18.79 -7.74 -12.23
C ARG A 242 17.65 -8.30 -13.07
N THR A 243 16.44 -8.36 -12.52
CA THR A 243 15.22 -8.87 -13.17
C THR A 243 14.34 -7.72 -13.69
N CYS A 244 14.91 -6.56 -13.99
CA CYS A 244 14.17 -5.40 -14.47
C CYS A 244 13.34 -5.72 -15.71
N ALA A 245 12.04 -5.41 -15.66
CA ALA A 245 11.10 -5.61 -16.75
C ALA A 245 11.21 -4.54 -17.87
N SER A 246 12.16 -3.62 -17.78
CA SER A 246 12.42 -2.49 -18.69
C SER A 246 11.35 -1.40 -18.69
N PHE A 247 10.12 -1.69 -18.33
CA PHE A 247 9.01 -0.75 -18.27
C PHE A 247 8.31 -0.79 -16.93
N LEU A 248 7.74 0.36 -16.54
CA LEU A 248 6.87 0.43 -15.36
C LEU A 248 5.60 -0.40 -15.57
N PRO A 249 5.04 -0.99 -14.52
CA PRO A 249 3.74 -1.65 -14.60
C PRO A 249 2.66 -0.70 -15.13
N TRP A 250 1.77 -1.22 -15.94
CA TRP A 250 0.67 -0.49 -16.54
C TRP A 250 -0.65 -1.19 -16.22
N ASP A 251 -1.56 -0.46 -15.61
CA ASP A 251 -2.94 -0.95 -15.37
C ASP A 251 -3.88 -0.40 -16.45
N SER A 252 -4.20 -1.23 -17.43
CA SER A 252 -5.09 -0.86 -18.52
C SER A 252 -6.56 -0.72 -18.07
N SER A 253 -6.94 -1.27 -16.93
CA SER A 253 -8.35 -1.29 -16.48
C SER A 253 -8.90 0.11 -16.15
N LEU A 254 -8.04 1.05 -15.75
CA LEU A 254 -8.43 2.45 -15.53
C LEU A 254 -8.53 3.27 -16.83
N PHE A 255 -8.10 2.71 -17.96
CA PHE A 255 -8.17 3.36 -19.28
C PHE A 255 -9.28 2.78 -20.16
N SER A 256 -9.79 1.59 -19.83
CA SER A 256 -10.88 0.95 -20.56
C SER A 256 -12.22 1.52 -20.09
N THR A 257 -13.08 1.89 -21.03
CA THR A 257 -14.50 2.10 -20.75
C THR A 257 -15.13 0.78 -20.32
N PRO A 258 -15.98 0.77 -19.31
CA PRO A 258 -16.72 -0.41 -18.87
C PRO A 258 -17.61 -1.01 -19.97
#